data_62b5353d1f3f597e1e3259d2be8eaa65
#
_entry.id   62b5353d1f3f597e1e3259d2be8eaa65
#
_cell.length_a   1.000
_cell.length_b   1.000
_cell.length_c   1.000
_cell.angle_alpha   90.00
_cell.angle_beta   90.00
_cell.angle_gamma   90.00
#
_symmetry.space_group_name_H-M   'P 1'
#
loop_
_entity.id
_entity.type
_entity.pdbx_description
1 polymer ?
#
loop_
_entity_poly.entity_id
_entity_poly.type
_entity_poly.pdbx_seq_one_letter_code
_entity_poly.pdbx_strand_id
1 'polypeptide(L)'
;MVGAFWAGLEEQASLNVTCCEGDPSSPYRVQSSSNLIGSQIGVRRRTDWRRFSLESTAKVGISGNALAQSSGPITATLAPGVVFRDPTSAYAGSVGLLSMLNLSAIYRLTDHWGLRVGYNLIWLDGLALAPDQWDFTNTADSGTSLVGGGSLFLHGANLGIERRW
;
A
#
# COMPACT_ATOMS: atom_id res chain seq x y z
N MET A 1 12.97 -20.60 2.98
CA MET A 1 13.18 -19.46 3.89
C MET A 1 11.90 -19.25 4.68
N VAL A 2 12.00 -19.01 5.98
CA VAL A 2 10.86 -18.67 6.84
C VAL A 2 11.23 -17.38 7.56
N GLY A 3 10.27 -16.49 7.78
CA GLY A 3 10.51 -15.22 8.46
C GLY A 3 9.23 -14.53 8.89
N ALA A 4 9.37 -13.51 9.71
CA ALA A 4 8.32 -12.55 10.00
C ALA A 4 8.46 -11.33 9.07
N PHE A 5 7.37 -10.60 8.89
CA PHE A 5 7.38 -9.31 8.21
C PHE A 5 6.48 -8.31 8.93
N TRP A 6 6.78 -7.07 8.71
CA TRP A 6 5.94 -5.94 9.05
C TRP A 6 5.85 -5.00 7.85
N ALA A 7 4.67 -4.47 7.60
CA ALA A 7 4.44 -3.44 6.59
C ALA A 7 3.42 -2.43 7.11
N GLY A 8 3.70 -1.14 6.89
CA GLY A 8 2.80 -0.05 7.19
C GLY A 8 2.45 0.71 5.91
N LEU A 9 1.18 0.99 5.72
CA LEU A 9 0.67 1.83 4.64
C LEU A 9 -0.17 2.94 5.24
N GLU A 10 0.13 4.18 4.86
CA GLU A 10 -0.69 5.35 5.16
C GLU A 10 -1.08 6.01 3.84
N GLU A 11 -2.34 6.33 3.69
CA GLU A 11 -2.88 6.91 2.49
C GLU A 11 -3.86 8.04 2.84
N GLN A 12 -3.88 9.08 2.02
CA GLN A 12 -4.83 10.18 2.12
C GLN A 12 -5.47 10.42 0.76
N ALA A 13 -6.79 10.51 0.75
CA ALA A 13 -7.56 10.93 -0.41
C ALA A 13 -8.34 12.20 -0.09
N SER A 14 -8.45 13.11 -1.05
CA SER A 14 -9.21 14.33 -0.92
C SER A 14 -10.05 14.58 -2.17
N LEU A 15 -11.32 14.90 -1.98
CA LEU A 15 -12.25 15.27 -3.02
C LEU A 15 -12.76 16.68 -2.72
N ASN A 16 -12.61 17.61 -3.66
CA ASN A 16 -13.19 18.95 -3.56
C ASN A 16 -14.53 18.99 -4.28
N VAL A 17 -15.57 19.27 -3.55
CA VAL A 17 -16.92 19.42 -4.09
C VAL A 17 -17.23 20.91 -4.23
N THR A 18 -17.54 21.35 -5.44
CA THR A 18 -18.05 22.69 -5.74
C THR A 18 -19.47 22.58 -6.30
N CYS A 19 -20.39 23.40 -5.79
CA CYS A 19 -21.77 23.40 -6.28
C CYS A 19 -21.90 24.15 -7.61
N CYS A 20 -21.29 25.34 -7.70
CA CYS A 20 -21.40 26.25 -8.82
C CYS A 20 -20.11 27.02 -9.04
N GLU A 21 -19.94 27.63 -10.22
CA GLU A 21 -18.77 28.46 -10.53
C GLU A 21 -18.73 29.69 -9.59
N GLY A 22 -17.63 29.86 -8.84
CA GLY A 22 -17.46 30.94 -7.87
C GLY A 22 -17.81 30.61 -6.42
N ASP A 23 -18.38 29.43 -6.15
CA ASP A 23 -18.72 29.01 -4.79
C ASP A 23 -17.48 28.43 -4.06
N PRO A 24 -17.42 28.58 -2.72
CA PRO A 24 -16.36 27.95 -1.94
C PRO A 24 -16.43 26.43 -2.06
N SER A 25 -15.28 25.79 -2.25
CA SER A 25 -15.19 24.32 -2.30
C SER A 25 -15.34 23.73 -0.90
N SER A 26 -16.01 22.59 -0.79
CA SER A 26 -16.03 21.77 0.41
C SER A 26 -15.08 20.59 0.23
N PRO A 27 -13.94 20.54 0.91
CA PRO A 27 -13.04 19.41 0.84
C PRO A 27 -13.57 18.25 1.68
N TYR A 28 -13.74 17.10 1.06
CA TYR A 28 -13.94 15.83 1.76
C TYR A 28 -12.60 15.08 1.79
N ARG A 29 -12.00 14.97 2.96
CA ARG A 29 -10.71 14.31 3.16
C ARG A 29 -10.89 13.05 3.97
N VAL A 30 -10.25 11.99 3.51
CA VAL A 30 -10.19 10.71 4.21
C VAL A 30 -8.75 10.28 4.32
N GLN A 31 -8.36 9.82 5.49
CA GLN A 31 -7.07 9.19 5.74
C GLN A 31 -7.31 7.74 6.15
N SER A 32 -6.47 6.84 5.67
CA SER A 32 -6.46 5.44 6.09
C SER A 32 -5.07 5.02 6.48
N SER A 33 -4.98 4.10 7.44
CA SER A 33 -3.74 3.43 7.79
C SER A 33 -3.96 1.94 7.93
N SER A 34 -3.00 1.17 7.46
CA SER A 34 -2.99 -0.28 7.53
C SER A 34 -1.64 -0.75 8.06
N ASN A 35 -1.63 -1.42 9.19
CA ASN A 35 -0.44 -2.01 9.79
C ASN A 35 -0.55 -3.53 9.76
N LEU A 36 0.35 -4.17 9.02
CA LEU A 36 0.38 -5.60 8.76
C LEU A 36 1.53 -6.22 9.53
N ILE A 37 1.24 -7.23 10.34
CA ILE A 37 2.26 -8.05 11.02
C ILE A 37 1.96 -9.51 10.71
N GLY A 38 2.95 -10.23 10.21
CA GLY A 38 2.72 -11.59 9.78
C GLY A 38 3.97 -12.45 9.65
N SER A 39 3.73 -13.68 9.21
CA SER A 39 4.77 -14.65 8.90
C SER A 39 4.76 -14.95 7.40
N GLN A 40 5.95 -15.28 6.87
CA GLN A 40 6.14 -15.57 5.46
C GLN A 40 7.02 -16.80 5.27
N ILE A 41 6.73 -17.52 4.19
CA ILE A 41 7.59 -18.57 3.68
C ILE A 41 8.03 -18.20 2.26
N GLY A 42 9.18 -18.71 1.85
CA GLY A 42 9.65 -18.41 0.51
C GLY A 42 10.74 -19.36 0.04
N VAL A 43 10.93 -19.34 -1.25
CA VAL A 43 11.98 -20.09 -1.95
C VAL A 43 12.92 -19.12 -2.65
N ARG A 44 14.18 -19.44 -2.66
CA ARG A 44 15.20 -18.72 -3.41
C ARG A 44 15.94 -19.71 -4.27
N ARG A 45 16.09 -19.38 -5.53
CA ARG A 45 16.89 -20.14 -6.48
C ARG A 45 17.92 -19.24 -7.11
N ARG A 46 19.15 -19.77 -7.27
CA ARG A 46 20.22 -19.15 -8.02
C ARG A 46 20.71 -20.15 -9.05
N THR A 47 20.91 -19.67 -10.26
CA THR A 47 21.48 -20.44 -11.36
C THR A 47 22.62 -19.63 -11.94
N ASP A 48 23.81 -20.23 -11.97
CA ASP A 48 25.04 -19.58 -12.43
C ASP A 48 25.47 -20.17 -13.77
N TRP A 49 25.75 -19.31 -14.77
CA TRP A 49 26.35 -19.66 -16.06
C TRP A 49 27.58 -18.79 -16.29
N ARG A 50 28.71 -19.36 -16.47
CA ARG A 50 29.97 -18.62 -16.76
C ARG A 50 30.03 -17.20 -16.18
N ARG A 51 29.56 -16.18 -16.93
CA ARG A 51 29.55 -14.76 -16.54
C ARG A 51 28.17 -14.24 -16.12
N PHE A 52 27.16 -15.06 -16.17
CA PHE A 52 25.78 -14.67 -15.89
C PHE A 52 25.22 -15.47 -14.73
N SER A 53 24.52 -14.82 -13.82
CA SER A 53 23.80 -15.48 -12.72
C SER A 53 22.37 -14.96 -12.69
N LEU A 54 21.43 -15.85 -12.56
CA LEU A 54 20.01 -15.53 -12.36
C LEU A 54 19.61 -15.90 -10.94
N GLU A 55 19.08 -14.93 -10.21
CA GLU A 55 18.51 -15.14 -8.89
C GLU A 55 17.01 -14.91 -8.96
N SER A 56 16.22 -15.82 -8.41
CA SER A 56 14.79 -15.68 -8.22
C SER A 56 14.43 -15.92 -6.76
N THR A 57 13.60 -15.08 -6.20
CA THR A 57 13.06 -15.25 -4.85
C THR A 57 11.55 -15.05 -4.91
N ALA A 58 10.79 -16.04 -4.45
CA ALA A 58 9.35 -15.95 -4.29
C ALA A 58 9.00 -16.14 -2.82
N LYS A 59 8.12 -15.31 -2.28
CA LYS A 59 7.63 -15.37 -0.91
C LYS A 59 6.12 -15.18 -0.89
N VAL A 60 5.48 -15.89 0.03
CA VAL A 60 4.07 -15.71 0.38
C VAL A 60 3.96 -15.61 1.88
N GLY A 61 3.06 -14.78 2.37
CA GLY A 61 2.85 -14.55 3.80
C GLY A 61 1.39 -14.29 4.11
N ILE A 62 1.05 -14.53 5.37
CA ILE A 62 -0.24 -14.19 5.96
C ILE A 62 0.00 -13.22 7.12
N SER A 63 -0.86 -12.22 7.26
CA SER A 63 -0.77 -11.21 8.30
C SER A 63 -2.10 -11.00 9.03
N GLY A 64 -1.99 -10.59 10.29
CA GLY A 64 -3.05 -9.84 10.95
C GLY A 64 -2.86 -8.36 10.66
N ASN A 65 -3.93 -7.68 10.28
CA ASN A 65 -3.89 -6.28 9.89
C ASN A 65 -4.71 -5.44 10.87
N ALA A 66 -4.10 -4.40 11.43
CA ALA A 66 -4.80 -3.35 12.15
C ALA A 66 -5.09 -2.21 11.17
N LEU A 67 -6.36 -1.96 10.95
CA LEU A 67 -6.87 -0.96 10.01
C LEU A 67 -7.47 0.20 10.77
N ALA A 68 -7.20 1.42 10.33
CA ALA A 68 -7.84 2.62 10.84
C ALA A 68 -8.19 3.56 9.70
N GLN A 69 -9.31 4.27 9.87
CA GLN A 69 -9.66 5.37 8.99
C GLN A 69 -10.09 6.59 9.81
N SER A 70 -9.90 7.78 9.25
CA SER A 70 -10.46 9.01 9.77
C SER A 70 -10.90 9.92 8.62
N SER A 71 -12.02 10.59 8.80
CA SER A 71 -12.49 11.60 7.87
C SER A 71 -12.48 12.98 8.53
N GLY A 72 -12.13 14.01 7.76
CA GLY A 72 -12.27 15.40 8.17
C GLY A 72 -13.73 15.85 8.16
N PRO A 73 -14.02 17.04 8.73
CA PRO A 73 -15.36 17.62 8.67
C PRO A 73 -15.75 17.94 7.23
N ILE A 74 -17.02 17.72 6.90
CA ILE A 74 -17.60 18.17 5.63
C ILE A 74 -18.39 19.44 5.90
N THR A 75 -18.03 20.53 5.21
CA THR A 75 -18.70 21.82 5.35
C THR A 75 -19.70 22.06 4.23
N ALA A 76 -20.77 22.78 4.50
CA ALA A 76 -21.75 23.14 3.48
C ALA A 76 -21.15 24.17 2.51
N THR A 77 -21.26 23.93 1.20
CA THR A 77 -20.77 24.85 0.15
C THR A 77 -21.56 26.16 0.11
N LEU A 78 -22.88 26.11 0.34
CA LEU A 78 -23.77 27.29 0.30
C LEU A 78 -23.84 28.04 1.64
N ALA A 79 -23.25 27.50 2.71
CA ALA A 79 -23.23 28.13 4.03
C ALA A 79 -21.82 27.97 4.64
N PRO A 80 -20.87 28.83 4.28
CA PRO A 80 -19.51 28.77 4.78
C PRO A 80 -19.46 28.75 6.31
N GLY A 81 -18.72 27.79 6.88
CA GLY A 81 -18.57 27.61 8.33
C GLY A 81 -19.64 26.70 8.97
N VAL A 82 -20.67 26.28 8.23
CA VAL A 82 -21.61 25.26 8.72
C VAL A 82 -21.07 23.87 8.46
N VAL A 83 -20.82 23.12 9.52
CA VAL A 83 -20.40 21.71 9.44
C VAL A 83 -21.63 20.86 9.12
N PHE A 84 -21.61 20.18 7.98
CA PHE A 84 -22.65 19.26 7.55
C PHE A 84 -22.43 17.86 8.16
N ARG A 85 -21.19 17.44 8.28
CA ARG A 85 -20.79 16.20 8.93
C ARG A 85 -19.56 16.44 9.80
N ASP A 86 -19.62 16.00 11.04
CA ASP A 86 -18.49 16.02 11.96
C ASP A 86 -17.40 15.03 11.54
N PRO A 87 -16.15 15.23 11.98
CA PRO A 87 -15.08 14.27 11.78
C PRO A 87 -15.45 12.89 12.35
N THR A 88 -15.18 11.84 11.59
CA THR A 88 -15.43 10.46 12.03
C THR A 88 -14.14 9.63 12.02
N SER A 89 -14.12 8.56 12.78
CA SER A 89 -13.04 7.57 12.76
C SER A 89 -13.60 6.17 12.97
N ALA A 90 -12.97 5.18 12.32
CA ALA A 90 -13.30 3.78 12.48
C ALA A 90 -12.03 2.93 12.52
N TYR A 91 -12.12 1.80 13.23
CA TYR A 91 -11.03 0.84 13.39
C TYR A 91 -11.56 -0.56 13.11
N ALA A 92 -10.75 -1.39 12.46
CA ALA A 92 -11.09 -2.78 12.21
C ALA A 92 -9.83 -3.65 12.20
N GLY A 93 -10.01 -4.94 12.44
CA GLY A 93 -8.99 -5.95 12.20
C GLY A 93 -9.35 -6.75 10.95
N SER A 94 -8.36 -7.14 10.18
CA SER A 94 -8.51 -8.05 9.03
C SER A 94 -7.37 -9.04 8.94
N VAL A 95 -7.53 -10.02 8.07
CA VAL A 95 -6.45 -10.91 7.65
C VAL A 95 -6.04 -10.49 6.25
N GLY A 96 -4.73 -10.41 6.02
CA GLY A 96 -4.18 -10.04 4.74
C GLY A 96 -3.18 -11.05 4.20
N LEU A 97 -2.90 -10.93 2.91
CA LEU A 97 -1.93 -11.74 2.21
C LEU A 97 -0.79 -10.86 1.67
N LEU A 98 0.42 -11.39 1.73
CA LEU A 98 1.60 -10.85 1.06
C LEU A 98 2.07 -11.83 0.02
N SER A 99 2.26 -11.37 -1.21
CA SER A 99 2.99 -12.11 -2.24
C SER A 99 4.13 -11.24 -2.78
N MET A 100 5.32 -11.83 -2.88
CA MET A 100 6.51 -11.13 -3.35
C MET A 100 7.27 -12.01 -4.33
N LEU A 101 7.65 -11.42 -5.47
CA LEU A 101 8.54 -12.03 -6.45
C LEU A 101 9.68 -11.05 -6.75
N ASN A 102 10.91 -11.52 -6.59
CA ASN A 102 12.11 -10.80 -7.02
C ASN A 102 12.83 -11.64 -8.07
N LEU A 103 13.15 -11.05 -9.20
CA LEU A 103 13.98 -11.61 -10.26
C LEU A 103 15.19 -10.70 -10.44
N SER A 104 16.40 -11.26 -10.41
CA SER A 104 17.63 -10.50 -10.60
C SER A 104 18.59 -11.24 -11.50
N ALA A 105 19.11 -10.54 -12.49
CA ALA A 105 20.17 -11.01 -13.37
C ALA A 105 21.49 -10.28 -13.02
N ILE A 106 22.56 -11.01 -12.88
CA ILE A 106 23.87 -10.49 -12.55
C ILE A 106 24.82 -10.86 -13.67
N TYR A 107 25.43 -9.87 -14.30
CA TYR A 107 26.46 -10.07 -15.32
C TYR A 107 27.84 -9.71 -14.75
N ARG A 108 28.76 -10.65 -14.74
CA ARG A 108 30.14 -10.43 -14.27
C ARG A 108 30.96 -9.71 -15.34
N LEU A 109 31.26 -8.45 -15.10
CA LEU A 109 32.13 -7.64 -15.96
C LEU A 109 33.58 -8.07 -15.84
N THR A 110 34.06 -8.27 -14.59
CA THR A 110 35.36 -8.75 -14.21
C THR A 110 35.25 -9.75 -13.07
N ASP A 111 36.36 -10.28 -12.59
CA ASP A 111 36.38 -11.19 -11.42
C ASP A 111 35.87 -10.50 -10.14
N HIS A 112 36.00 -9.17 -10.06
CA HIS A 112 35.64 -8.37 -8.89
C HIS A 112 34.35 -7.54 -9.06
N TRP A 113 33.90 -7.29 -10.29
CA TRP A 113 32.76 -6.40 -10.56
C TRP A 113 31.66 -7.10 -11.36
N GLY A 114 30.44 -6.86 -10.95
CA GLY A 114 29.23 -7.32 -11.64
C GLY A 114 28.20 -6.21 -11.76
N LEU A 115 27.42 -6.28 -12.83
CA LEU A 115 26.22 -5.47 -13.05
C LEU A 115 24.99 -6.30 -12.65
N ARG A 116 24.16 -5.76 -11.79
CA ARG A 116 22.89 -6.37 -11.39
C ARG A 116 21.74 -5.59 -11.98
N VAL A 117 20.82 -6.29 -12.63
CA VAL A 117 19.50 -5.79 -13.04
C VAL A 117 18.47 -6.66 -12.38
N GLY A 118 17.47 -6.06 -11.76
CA GLY A 118 16.42 -6.80 -11.08
C GLY A 118 15.04 -6.19 -11.28
N TYR A 119 14.03 -7.01 -11.01
CA TYR A 119 12.62 -6.60 -11.02
C TYR A 119 11.90 -7.18 -9.81
N ASN A 120 11.14 -6.32 -9.12
CA ASN A 120 10.39 -6.67 -7.93
C ASN A 120 8.90 -6.54 -8.23
N LEU A 121 8.14 -7.51 -7.74
CA LEU A 121 6.69 -7.51 -7.70
C LEU A 121 6.28 -7.76 -6.26
N ILE A 122 5.40 -6.93 -5.73
CA ILE A 122 4.83 -7.07 -4.38
C ILE A 122 3.34 -6.88 -4.50
N TRP A 123 2.57 -7.81 -3.98
CA TRP A 123 1.13 -7.72 -3.84
C TRP A 123 0.76 -7.87 -2.37
N LEU A 124 0.02 -6.89 -1.87
CA LEU A 124 -0.54 -6.83 -0.52
C LEU A 124 -2.05 -6.83 -0.63
N ASP A 125 -2.71 -7.58 0.23
CA ASP A 125 -4.17 -7.68 0.29
C ASP A 125 -4.66 -7.50 1.73
N GLY A 126 -5.95 -7.19 1.89
CA GLY A 126 -6.56 -6.94 3.20
C GLY A 126 -6.26 -5.55 3.75
N LEU A 127 -6.10 -4.55 2.90
CA LEU A 127 -5.80 -3.15 3.23
C LEU A 127 -7.07 -2.31 3.35
N ALA A 128 -7.00 -1.22 4.10
CA ALA A 128 -7.95 -0.12 4.03
C ALA A 128 -7.37 0.95 3.11
N LEU A 129 -7.92 1.10 1.92
CA LEU A 129 -7.52 2.14 0.98
C LEU A 129 -8.36 3.39 1.19
N ALA A 130 -7.73 4.58 1.16
CA ALA A 130 -8.43 5.83 1.44
C ALA A 130 -9.59 6.14 0.46
N PRO A 131 -9.49 5.86 -0.86
CA PRO A 131 -10.61 6.05 -1.78
C PRO A 131 -11.83 5.17 -1.47
N ASP A 132 -11.63 3.99 -0.91
CA ASP A 132 -12.72 3.06 -0.58
C ASP A 132 -13.49 3.48 0.68
N GLN A 133 -12.96 4.44 1.45
CA GLN A 133 -13.57 4.95 2.68
C GLN A 133 -14.50 6.15 2.45
N TRP A 134 -14.65 6.63 1.22
CA TRP A 134 -15.61 7.69 0.94
C TRP A 134 -17.03 7.20 1.09
N ASP A 135 -17.76 7.82 2.00
CA ASP A 135 -19.17 7.55 2.25
C ASP A 135 -19.99 8.80 1.95
N PHE A 136 -20.80 8.71 0.90
CA PHE A 136 -21.68 9.79 0.43
C PHE A 136 -23.11 9.66 0.94
N THR A 137 -23.39 8.70 1.82
CA THR A 137 -24.70 8.56 2.44
C THR A 137 -24.96 9.69 3.43
N ASN A 138 -26.23 10.00 3.68
CA ASN A 138 -26.64 11.02 4.65
C ASN A 138 -27.45 10.36 5.76
N THR A 139 -26.79 9.54 6.56
CA THR A 139 -27.36 8.84 7.72
C THR A 139 -26.54 9.15 8.96
N ALA A 140 -27.08 8.87 10.14
CA ALA A 140 -26.39 9.11 11.41
C ALA A 140 -25.07 8.30 11.53
N ASP A 141 -24.98 7.16 10.83
CA ASP A 141 -23.81 6.25 10.87
C ASP A 141 -22.83 6.49 9.70
N SER A 142 -23.07 7.54 8.89
CA SER A 142 -22.23 7.81 7.72
C SER A 142 -20.77 8.09 8.13
N GLY A 143 -19.83 7.39 7.47
CA GLY A 143 -18.38 7.51 7.71
C GLY A 143 -17.88 6.83 8.97
N THR A 144 -18.70 6.05 9.68
CA THR A 144 -18.33 5.31 10.90
C THR A 144 -17.93 3.85 10.61
N SER A 145 -18.14 3.38 9.39
CA SER A 145 -17.72 2.04 8.95
C SER A 145 -16.36 2.09 8.25
N LEU A 146 -15.59 1.01 8.35
CA LEU A 146 -14.32 0.85 7.67
C LEU A 146 -14.44 -0.25 6.62
N VAL A 147 -14.11 0.07 5.37
CA VAL A 147 -14.02 -0.90 4.28
C VAL A 147 -12.59 -1.43 4.23
N GLY A 148 -12.43 -2.70 4.60
CA GLY A 148 -11.19 -3.46 4.47
C GLY A 148 -11.26 -4.42 3.28
N GLY A 149 -10.13 -4.95 2.83
CA GLY A 149 -10.06 -5.89 1.71
C GLY A 149 -9.58 -5.26 0.40
N GLY A 150 -9.11 -4.02 0.47
CA GLY A 150 -8.37 -3.41 -0.63
C GLY A 150 -7.04 -4.13 -0.88
N SER A 151 -6.54 -4.04 -2.11
CA SER A 151 -5.25 -4.63 -2.49
C SER A 151 -4.35 -3.60 -3.14
N LEU A 152 -3.04 -3.76 -2.92
CA LEU A 152 -2.00 -2.90 -3.49
C LEU A 152 -1.01 -3.74 -4.27
N PHE A 153 -0.78 -3.36 -5.51
CA PHE A 153 0.24 -3.97 -6.37
C PHE A 153 1.37 -2.98 -6.63
N LEU A 154 2.56 -3.33 -6.15
CA LEU A 154 3.77 -2.56 -6.35
C LEU A 154 4.72 -3.32 -7.25
N HIS A 155 5.34 -2.62 -8.19
CA HIS A 155 6.38 -3.20 -9.02
C HIS A 155 7.47 -2.18 -9.34
N GLY A 156 8.67 -2.67 -9.61
CA GLY A 156 9.78 -1.78 -9.95
C GLY A 156 11.01 -2.52 -10.43
N ALA A 157 11.76 -1.86 -11.30
CA ALA A 157 13.07 -2.30 -11.73
C ALA A 157 14.15 -1.72 -10.80
N ASN A 158 15.24 -2.45 -10.64
CA ASN A 158 16.43 -1.97 -9.96
C ASN A 158 17.67 -2.25 -10.81
N LEU A 159 18.64 -1.36 -10.68
CA LEU A 159 19.96 -1.47 -11.31
C LEU A 159 21.02 -1.24 -10.22
N GLY A 160 22.05 -2.05 -10.21
CA GLY A 160 23.11 -1.94 -9.23
C GLY A 160 24.44 -2.48 -9.73
N ILE A 161 25.52 -2.08 -9.07
CA ILE A 161 26.85 -2.60 -9.29
C ILE A 161 27.26 -3.40 -8.05
N GLU A 162 27.73 -4.60 -8.24
CA GLU A 162 28.23 -5.47 -7.18
C GLU A 162 29.77 -5.54 -7.23
N ARG A 163 30.40 -5.46 -6.06
CA ARG A 163 31.81 -5.77 -5.89
C ARG A 163 31.96 -7.04 -5.07
N ARG A 164 32.84 -7.93 -5.53
CA ARG A 164 33.23 -9.16 -4.83
C ARG A 164 34.66 -9.02 -4.35
N TRP A 165 34.93 -9.48 -3.16
CA TRP A 165 36.25 -9.48 -2.50
C TRP A 165 36.96 -10.82 -2.69
#